data_33e9bac86701e1c6f55b69f2d4716582
#
_entry.id   33e9bac86701e1c6f55b69f2d4716582
#
_cell.length_a   1.000
_cell.length_b   1.000
_cell.length_c   1.000
_cell.angle_alpha   90.00
_cell.angle_beta   90.00
_cell.angle_gamma   90.00
#
_symmetry.space_group_name_H-M   'P 1'
#
loop_
_entity.id
_entity.type
_entity.pdbx_description
1 polymer ?
#
loop_
_entity_poly.entity_id
_entity_poly.type
_entity_poly.pdbx_seq_one_letter_code
_entity_poly.pdbx_strand_id
1 'polypeptide(L)'
;MINRVSHPLTYDNLKASSTEQEVKITKLLESLNRGGKRIGSLRDDPTGVTHAIRLDSDVFKLNAYIKNINSAKGKLRYTEGYLQSLLNILTRAKEVTVQGASGTYGPDDKRIIAKEINAILEDIIAIANVKGSDGYSIFAGTKIDAEAFKITRENRVNNLTQDREAPQIIRIDYNGNQAEKEMEIYNGIYIPTNYPGNEVFFSQNHHIISSTNINGFIVKENTKIYIDNVEIALVAGDTASDIIAKINESSAPVEASLNRILNSIAIQTTTPHQIWITEEGSTVLQDLGIITTNNDTKSPPYNIAGNSEVRSRSIFDTLIELRDNLEENREELIGSRSLAEIDESLNRVLTTIADLGAKENRLDSSYERISKEVMDMKDDMVKYTDLDVTKAITDLNMASLAYQVSLGVSARIMQTTLLDFLK
;
A
#
# COMPACT_ATOMS: atom_id res chain seq x y z
N MET A 1 -83.99 28.63 13.95
CA MET A 1 -83.85 27.31 13.32
C MET A 1 -82.84 26.53 14.15
N ILE A 2 -83.33 25.61 14.98
CA ILE A 2 -82.50 24.71 15.79
C ILE A 2 -81.98 23.66 14.82
N ASN A 3 -80.70 23.68 14.54
CA ASN A 3 -80.06 22.60 13.75
C ASN A 3 -80.15 21.28 14.54
N ARG A 4 -81.08 20.41 14.21
CA ARG A 4 -81.08 19.04 14.71
C ARG A 4 -79.91 18.29 14.10
N VAL A 5 -78.86 18.22 14.80
CA VAL A 5 -77.76 17.27 14.49
C VAL A 5 -78.38 15.88 14.69
N SER A 6 -78.50 15.08 13.64
CA SER A 6 -79.11 13.76 13.74
C SER A 6 -78.19 12.86 14.59
N HIS A 7 -78.75 12.19 15.64
CA HIS A 7 -78.03 11.28 16.54
C HIS A 7 -77.22 10.18 15.83
N PRO A 8 -77.59 9.66 14.65
CA PRO A 8 -76.80 8.72 13.86
C PRO A 8 -75.45 9.37 13.40
N LEU A 9 -75.48 10.65 12.93
CA LEU A 9 -74.28 11.32 12.45
C LEU A 9 -73.29 11.56 13.58
N THR A 10 -73.73 11.86 14.80
CA THR A 10 -72.85 12.05 15.96
C THR A 10 -72.22 10.71 16.40
N TYR A 11 -72.98 9.60 16.33
CA TYR A 11 -72.47 8.27 16.61
C TYR A 11 -71.41 7.82 15.58
N ASP A 12 -71.72 7.99 14.29
CA ASP A 12 -70.77 7.61 13.24
C ASP A 12 -69.46 8.45 13.31
N ASN A 13 -69.52 9.74 13.65
CA ASN A 13 -68.36 10.57 13.88
C ASN A 13 -67.54 10.13 15.10
N LEU A 14 -68.19 9.73 16.20
CA LEU A 14 -67.52 9.22 17.40
C LEU A 14 -66.87 7.86 17.15
N LYS A 15 -67.53 6.97 16.39
CA LYS A 15 -66.99 5.70 15.98
C LYS A 15 -65.76 5.87 15.08
N ALA A 16 -65.82 6.76 14.10
CA ALA A 16 -64.72 7.08 13.23
C ALA A 16 -63.51 7.62 14.06
N SER A 17 -63.76 8.56 14.98
CA SER A 17 -62.72 9.11 15.88
C SER A 17 -62.13 8.03 16.78
N SER A 18 -62.94 7.13 17.37
CA SER A 18 -62.46 6.03 18.19
C SER A 18 -61.55 5.07 17.39
N THR A 19 -61.97 4.70 16.16
CA THR A 19 -61.17 3.84 15.28
C THR A 19 -59.86 4.51 14.88
N GLU A 20 -59.85 5.81 14.62
CA GLU A 20 -58.66 6.57 14.31
C GLU A 20 -57.67 6.54 15.49
N GLN A 21 -58.15 6.72 16.73
CA GLN A 21 -57.28 6.67 17.92
C GLN A 21 -56.73 5.23 18.14
N GLU A 22 -57.51 4.19 17.92
CA GLU A 22 -57.08 2.79 18.01
C GLU A 22 -55.99 2.48 17.00
N VAL A 23 -56.12 2.89 15.74
CA VAL A 23 -55.12 2.75 14.71
C VAL A 23 -53.83 3.49 15.09
N LYS A 24 -53.95 4.72 15.66
CA LYS A 24 -52.80 5.49 16.13
C LYS A 24 -52.06 4.81 17.26
N ILE A 25 -52.79 4.29 18.26
CA ILE A 25 -52.25 3.51 19.39
C ILE A 25 -51.51 2.27 18.86
N THR A 26 -52.11 1.50 17.97
CA THR A 26 -51.50 0.30 17.39
C THR A 26 -50.20 0.63 16.67
N LYS A 27 -50.19 1.66 15.82
CA LYS A 27 -48.97 2.11 15.11
C LYS A 27 -47.83 2.55 16.04
N LEU A 28 -48.17 3.29 17.11
CA LEU A 28 -47.17 3.72 18.11
C LEU A 28 -46.61 2.53 18.88
N LEU A 29 -47.47 1.57 19.29
CA LEU A 29 -47.04 0.35 19.95
C LEU A 29 -46.14 -0.51 19.05
N GLU A 30 -46.49 -0.68 17.77
CA GLU A 30 -45.65 -1.37 16.81
C GLU A 30 -44.27 -0.72 16.64
N SER A 31 -44.21 0.61 16.52
CA SER A 31 -42.97 1.36 16.40
C SER A 31 -42.08 1.21 17.65
N LEU A 32 -42.68 1.25 18.84
CA LEU A 32 -41.99 1.01 20.11
C LEU A 32 -41.47 -0.43 20.23
N ASN A 33 -42.30 -1.43 19.84
CA ASN A 33 -41.94 -2.86 19.87
C ASN A 33 -40.83 -3.21 18.85
N ARG A 34 -40.71 -2.45 17.77
CA ARG A 34 -39.59 -2.57 16.77
C ARG A 34 -38.28 -1.92 17.21
N GLY A 35 -38.11 -1.67 18.52
CA GLY A 35 -36.90 -1.07 19.05
C GLY A 35 -36.81 0.44 18.82
N GLY A 36 -37.94 1.13 18.76
CA GLY A 36 -37.98 2.57 18.59
C GLY A 36 -37.73 3.07 17.17
N LYS A 37 -37.94 2.24 16.17
CA LYS A 37 -37.86 2.64 14.75
C LYS A 37 -39.16 3.24 14.24
N ARG A 38 -39.11 4.47 13.75
CA ARG A 38 -40.23 5.17 13.13
C ARG A 38 -40.64 4.54 11.81
N ILE A 39 -39.68 4.10 11.03
CA ILE A 39 -39.89 3.53 9.70
C ILE A 39 -39.82 2.01 9.80
N GLY A 40 -40.97 1.36 9.56
CA GLY A 40 -41.08 -0.10 9.52
C GLY A 40 -41.16 -0.67 8.10
N SER A 41 -41.60 0.13 7.15
CA SER A 41 -41.74 -0.24 5.74
C SER A 41 -41.53 0.93 4.81
N LEU A 42 -41.21 0.65 3.54
CA LEU A 42 -41.12 1.67 2.47
C LEU A 42 -42.36 2.54 2.33
N ARG A 43 -43.54 2.00 2.74
CA ARG A 43 -44.82 2.70 2.65
C ARG A 43 -44.97 3.79 3.71
N ASP A 44 -44.27 3.69 4.84
CA ASP A 44 -44.44 4.61 5.98
C ASP A 44 -43.84 6.00 5.66
N ASP A 45 -42.64 6.03 5.06
CA ASP A 45 -41.96 7.26 4.62
C ASP A 45 -40.99 6.92 3.47
N PRO A 46 -41.44 6.96 2.20
CA PRO A 46 -40.61 6.61 1.05
C PRO A 46 -39.37 7.50 0.92
N THR A 47 -39.48 8.76 1.28
CA THR A 47 -38.35 9.74 1.20
C THR A 47 -37.31 9.45 2.29
N GLY A 48 -37.75 9.26 3.53
CA GLY A 48 -36.90 8.90 4.66
C GLY A 48 -36.19 7.57 4.45
N VAL A 49 -36.89 6.55 3.93
CA VAL A 49 -36.26 5.26 3.59
C VAL A 49 -35.20 5.42 2.51
N THR A 50 -35.49 6.19 1.46
CA THR A 50 -34.50 6.40 0.36
C THR A 50 -33.24 7.07 0.89
N HIS A 51 -33.37 8.10 1.76
CA HIS A 51 -32.23 8.72 2.41
C HIS A 51 -31.46 7.76 3.31
N ALA A 52 -32.16 6.96 4.13
CA ALA A 52 -31.52 5.98 5.01
C ALA A 52 -30.75 4.92 4.22
N ILE A 53 -31.32 4.38 3.14
CA ILE A 53 -30.66 3.38 2.28
C ILE A 53 -29.39 3.98 1.64
N ARG A 54 -29.43 5.24 1.19
CA ARG A 54 -28.28 5.91 0.61
C ARG A 54 -27.18 6.07 1.65
N LEU A 55 -27.50 6.59 2.84
CA LEU A 55 -26.56 6.74 3.95
C LEU A 55 -25.97 5.39 4.37
N ASP A 56 -26.78 4.35 4.47
CA ASP A 56 -26.31 2.99 4.80
C ASP A 56 -25.34 2.45 3.74
N SER A 57 -25.63 2.66 2.45
CA SER A 57 -24.71 2.31 1.35
C SER A 57 -23.38 3.05 1.44
N ASP A 58 -23.41 4.34 1.78
CA ASP A 58 -22.20 5.15 1.91
C ASP A 58 -21.40 4.73 3.17
N VAL A 59 -22.06 4.46 4.29
CA VAL A 59 -21.45 3.89 5.50
C VAL A 59 -20.79 2.54 5.21
N PHE A 60 -21.43 1.68 4.40
CA PHE A 60 -20.83 0.41 3.99
C PHE A 60 -19.55 0.60 3.20
N LYS A 61 -19.51 1.54 2.24
CA LYS A 61 -18.29 1.87 1.48
C LYS A 61 -17.18 2.41 2.38
N LEU A 62 -17.51 3.35 3.27
CA LEU A 62 -16.55 3.93 4.21
C LEU A 62 -15.96 2.88 5.15
N ASN A 63 -16.78 1.93 5.63
CA ASN A 63 -16.29 0.81 6.43
C ASN A 63 -15.35 -0.12 5.63
N ALA A 64 -15.55 -0.27 4.32
CA ALA A 64 -14.60 -1.00 3.46
C ALA A 64 -13.25 -0.27 3.40
N TYR A 65 -13.23 1.06 3.27
CA TYR A 65 -12.00 1.84 3.33
C TYR A 65 -11.31 1.74 4.69
N ILE A 66 -12.04 1.75 5.80
CA ILE A 66 -11.49 1.51 7.15
C ILE A 66 -10.79 0.14 7.22
N LYS A 67 -11.37 -0.90 6.66
CA LYS A 67 -10.75 -2.23 6.59
C LYS A 67 -9.47 -2.21 5.74
N ASN A 68 -9.49 -1.52 4.62
CA ASN A 68 -8.32 -1.36 3.76
C ASN A 68 -7.19 -0.62 4.51
N ILE A 69 -7.50 0.48 5.19
CA ILE A 69 -6.54 1.24 5.99
C ILE A 69 -5.90 0.35 7.06
N ASN A 70 -6.70 -0.41 7.80
CA ASN A 70 -6.18 -1.31 8.83
C ASN A 70 -5.30 -2.43 8.24
N SER A 71 -5.66 -2.96 7.07
CA SER A 71 -4.85 -3.94 6.34
C SER A 71 -3.53 -3.32 5.86
N ALA A 72 -3.56 -2.11 5.29
CA ALA A 72 -2.37 -1.38 4.87
C ALA A 72 -1.42 -1.12 6.04
N LYS A 73 -1.94 -0.60 7.17
CA LYS A 73 -1.17 -0.39 8.40
C LYS A 73 -0.53 -1.67 8.90
N GLY A 74 -1.26 -2.79 8.90
CA GLY A 74 -0.71 -4.08 9.32
C GLY A 74 0.49 -4.49 8.46
N LYS A 75 0.41 -4.33 7.14
CA LYS A 75 1.50 -4.65 6.22
C LYS A 75 2.71 -3.72 6.40
N LEU A 76 2.48 -2.42 6.52
CA LEU A 76 3.56 -1.44 6.72
C LEU A 76 4.30 -1.68 8.04
N ARG A 77 3.59 -1.88 9.15
CA ARG A 77 4.20 -2.20 10.46
C ARG A 77 5.01 -3.50 10.44
N TYR A 78 4.52 -4.49 9.71
CA TYR A 78 5.26 -5.73 9.53
C TYR A 78 6.58 -5.48 8.81
N THR A 79 6.56 -4.69 7.75
CA THR A 79 7.77 -4.27 7.01
C THR A 79 8.70 -3.43 7.90
N GLU A 80 8.15 -2.48 8.68
CA GLU A 80 8.91 -1.66 9.63
C GLU A 80 9.73 -2.51 10.61
N GLY A 81 9.12 -3.55 11.17
CA GLY A 81 9.80 -4.45 12.10
C GLY A 81 11.05 -5.12 11.49
N TYR A 82 10.98 -5.51 10.21
CA TYR A 82 12.15 -6.07 9.51
C TYR A 82 13.18 -5.01 9.13
N LEU A 83 12.75 -3.82 8.73
CA LEU A 83 13.66 -2.71 8.46
C LEU A 83 14.41 -2.26 9.73
N GLN A 84 13.74 -2.27 10.87
CA GLN A 84 14.37 -1.99 12.16
C GLN A 84 15.39 -3.08 12.54
N SER A 85 15.08 -4.34 12.26
CA SER A 85 16.02 -5.44 12.45
C SER A 85 17.23 -5.31 11.52
N LEU A 86 17.00 -4.96 10.25
CA LEU A 86 18.05 -4.68 9.27
C LEU A 86 18.95 -3.53 9.74
N LEU A 87 18.38 -2.45 10.26
CA LEU A 87 19.13 -1.32 10.81
C LEU A 87 20.06 -1.74 11.94
N ASN A 88 19.58 -2.59 12.86
CA ASN A 88 20.37 -3.08 13.98
C ASN A 88 21.54 -3.96 13.49
N ILE A 89 21.29 -4.83 12.51
CA ILE A 89 22.31 -5.69 11.92
C ILE A 89 23.37 -4.88 11.17
N LEU A 90 22.95 -3.86 10.39
CA LEU A 90 23.88 -2.97 9.71
C LEU A 90 24.70 -2.11 10.69
N THR A 91 24.12 -1.71 11.83
CA THR A 91 24.86 -1.03 12.89
C THR A 91 25.95 -1.95 13.46
N ARG A 92 25.61 -3.24 13.67
CA ARG A 92 26.61 -4.23 14.07
C ARG A 92 27.69 -4.42 13.01
N ALA A 93 27.32 -4.48 11.71
CA ALA A 93 28.26 -4.56 10.62
C ALA A 93 29.25 -3.37 10.63
N LYS A 94 28.75 -2.15 10.90
CA LYS A 94 29.58 -0.95 11.04
C LYS A 94 30.58 -1.07 12.19
N GLU A 95 30.14 -1.54 13.37
CA GLU A 95 31.02 -1.75 14.53
C GLU A 95 32.16 -2.74 14.21
N VAL A 96 31.79 -3.87 13.60
CA VAL A 96 32.73 -4.92 13.20
C VAL A 96 33.69 -4.42 12.11
N THR A 97 33.22 -3.55 11.19
CA THR A 97 34.05 -2.91 10.17
C THR A 97 35.10 -1.99 10.81
N VAL A 98 34.70 -1.18 11.79
CA VAL A 98 35.64 -0.31 12.53
C VAL A 98 36.69 -1.12 13.26
N GLN A 99 36.32 -2.28 13.84
CA GLN A 99 37.28 -3.20 14.44
C GLN A 99 38.25 -3.75 13.40
N GLY A 100 37.76 -4.23 12.25
CA GLY A 100 38.58 -4.76 11.16
C GLY A 100 39.51 -3.74 10.51
N ALA A 101 39.12 -2.46 10.53
CA ALA A 101 39.95 -1.34 10.05
C ALA A 101 41.08 -0.95 11.03
N SER A 102 41.04 -1.43 12.26
CA SER A 102 42.08 -1.12 13.25
C SER A 102 43.36 -1.91 12.97
N GLY A 103 44.49 -1.19 12.85
CA GLY A 103 45.80 -1.82 12.68
C GLY A 103 46.28 -2.67 13.86
N THR A 104 45.50 -2.76 14.94
CA THR A 104 45.83 -3.59 16.14
C THR A 104 45.54 -5.07 15.90
N TYR A 105 44.67 -5.43 14.94
CA TYR A 105 44.27 -6.81 14.66
C TYR A 105 45.18 -7.45 13.62
N GLY A 106 45.67 -8.62 13.91
CA GLY A 106 46.49 -9.42 12.99
C GLY A 106 45.66 -10.08 11.88
N PRO A 107 46.32 -10.66 10.85
CA PRO A 107 45.63 -11.32 9.75
C PRO A 107 44.66 -12.42 10.16
N ASP A 108 45.00 -13.19 11.22
CA ASP A 108 44.13 -14.26 11.71
C ASP A 108 42.90 -13.74 12.44
N ASP A 109 43.03 -12.61 13.18
CA ASP A 109 41.90 -11.94 13.81
C ASP A 109 40.94 -11.37 12.76
N LYS A 110 41.49 -10.77 11.67
CA LYS A 110 40.69 -10.25 10.56
C LYS A 110 39.93 -11.37 9.84
N ARG A 111 40.47 -12.59 9.75
CA ARG A 111 39.71 -13.73 9.21
C ARG A 111 38.54 -14.12 10.12
N ILE A 112 38.68 -13.98 11.44
CA ILE A 112 37.57 -14.20 12.37
C ILE A 112 36.51 -13.16 12.18
N ILE A 113 36.90 -11.88 12.02
CA ILE A 113 36.01 -10.76 11.70
C ILE A 113 35.30 -11.00 10.35
N ALA A 114 35.99 -11.50 9.33
CA ALA A 114 35.40 -11.83 8.03
C ALA A 114 34.28 -12.91 8.15
N LYS A 115 34.48 -13.91 9.03
CA LYS A 115 33.42 -14.91 9.32
C LYS A 115 32.19 -14.28 9.99
N GLU A 116 32.39 -13.29 10.88
CA GLU A 116 31.30 -12.53 11.49
C GLU A 116 30.54 -11.70 10.42
N ILE A 117 31.26 -11.06 9.52
CA ILE A 117 30.63 -10.34 8.38
C ILE A 117 29.85 -11.30 7.48
N ASN A 118 30.36 -12.51 7.24
CA ASN A 118 29.60 -13.50 6.46
C ASN A 118 28.31 -13.95 7.19
N ALA A 119 28.33 -14.12 8.51
CA ALA A 119 27.12 -14.39 9.28
C ALA A 119 26.12 -13.22 9.21
N ILE A 120 26.60 -11.98 9.35
CA ILE A 120 25.78 -10.76 9.17
C ILE A 120 25.16 -10.72 7.76
N LEU A 121 25.91 -11.07 6.73
CA LEU A 121 25.40 -11.15 5.35
C LEU A 121 24.27 -12.16 5.23
N GLU A 122 24.41 -13.36 5.84
CA GLU A 122 23.35 -14.37 5.84
C GLU A 122 22.10 -13.91 6.58
N ASP A 123 22.24 -13.19 7.70
CA ASP A 123 21.12 -12.63 8.44
C ASP A 123 20.38 -11.56 7.62
N ILE A 124 21.10 -10.69 6.92
CA ILE A 124 20.49 -9.69 6.03
C ILE A 124 19.76 -10.35 4.85
N ILE A 125 20.31 -11.41 4.27
CA ILE A 125 19.66 -12.19 3.21
C ILE A 125 18.36 -12.83 3.73
N ALA A 126 18.38 -13.36 4.95
CA ALA A 126 17.18 -13.92 5.56
C ALA A 126 16.08 -12.87 5.71
N ILE A 127 16.43 -11.64 6.14
CA ILE A 127 15.49 -10.50 6.17
C ILE A 127 15.02 -10.12 4.76
N ALA A 128 15.92 -10.05 3.80
CA ALA A 128 15.60 -9.67 2.42
C ALA A 128 14.62 -10.64 1.72
N ASN A 129 14.65 -11.92 2.13
CA ASN A 129 13.77 -12.97 1.59
C ASN A 129 12.59 -13.33 2.51
N VAL A 130 12.33 -12.50 3.52
CA VAL A 130 11.25 -12.77 4.47
C VAL A 130 9.89 -12.76 3.77
N LYS A 131 8.99 -13.61 4.24
CA LYS A 131 7.62 -13.72 3.77
C LYS A 131 6.67 -13.06 4.76
N GLY A 132 5.68 -12.35 4.25
CA GLY A 132 4.60 -11.78 5.04
C GLY A 132 3.66 -12.83 5.60
N SER A 133 2.70 -12.40 6.41
CA SER A 133 1.65 -13.26 6.97
C SER A 133 0.76 -13.91 5.90
N ASP A 134 0.75 -13.35 4.70
CA ASP A 134 0.07 -13.86 3.52
C ASP A 134 0.90 -14.90 2.74
N GLY A 135 2.12 -15.22 3.20
CA GLY A 135 3.04 -16.17 2.58
C GLY A 135 3.84 -15.61 1.40
N TYR A 136 3.63 -14.36 1.03
CA TYR A 136 4.32 -13.70 -0.09
C TYR A 136 5.57 -12.96 0.38
N SER A 137 6.59 -12.90 -0.48
CA SER A 137 7.78 -12.11 -0.18
C SER A 137 7.43 -10.61 -0.05
N ILE A 138 7.93 -9.98 1.02
CA ILE A 138 7.67 -8.56 1.32
C ILE A 138 8.37 -7.67 0.30
N PHE A 139 9.60 -8.04 -0.08
CA PHE A 139 10.49 -7.23 -0.90
C PHE A 139 10.52 -7.62 -2.38
N ALA A 140 9.71 -8.61 -2.83
CA ALA A 140 9.66 -9.03 -4.23
C ALA A 140 8.74 -8.16 -5.11
N GLY A 141 8.25 -7.02 -4.63
CA GLY A 141 7.30 -6.19 -5.34
C GLY A 141 5.93 -6.88 -5.47
N THR A 142 5.43 -7.05 -6.70
CA THR A 142 4.16 -7.75 -6.96
C THR A 142 4.33 -9.23 -7.32
N LYS A 143 5.55 -9.74 -7.45
CA LYS A 143 5.79 -11.16 -7.68
C LYS A 143 5.44 -11.96 -6.42
N ILE A 144 4.60 -12.99 -6.61
CA ILE A 144 3.98 -13.74 -5.50
C ILE A 144 4.85 -14.92 -5.06
N ASP A 145 5.40 -15.68 -6.01
CA ASP A 145 6.03 -16.99 -5.75
C ASP A 145 7.57 -16.97 -5.80
N ALA A 146 8.20 -15.81 -5.98
CA ALA A 146 9.65 -15.69 -6.12
C ALA A 146 10.31 -15.29 -4.80
N GLU A 147 11.47 -15.86 -4.51
CA GLU A 147 12.41 -15.25 -3.56
C GLU A 147 12.82 -13.88 -4.09
N ALA A 148 12.78 -12.86 -3.23
CA ALA A 148 13.14 -11.50 -3.63
C ALA A 148 14.60 -11.41 -4.08
N PHE A 149 15.48 -12.16 -3.42
CA PHE A 149 16.92 -12.17 -3.71
C PHE A 149 17.44 -13.60 -3.89
N LYS A 150 18.05 -13.83 -5.06
CA LYS A 150 18.66 -15.10 -5.41
C LYS A 150 20.15 -15.09 -5.06
N ILE A 151 20.60 -16.15 -4.37
CA ILE A 151 21.98 -16.28 -3.88
C ILE A 151 22.77 -17.14 -4.84
N THR A 152 23.95 -16.67 -5.26
CA THR A 152 24.94 -17.46 -5.99
C THR A 152 26.11 -17.74 -5.05
N ARG A 153 26.43 -19.04 -4.90
CA ARG A 153 27.57 -19.51 -4.08
C ARG A 153 28.58 -20.20 -4.98
N GLU A 154 29.85 -20.01 -4.65
CA GLU A 154 30.96 -20.66 -5.34
C GLU A 154 31.95 -21.25 -4.33
N ASN A 155 32.55 -22.39 -4.69
CA ASN A 155 33.61 -23.02 -3.91
C ASN A 155 34.89 -22.23 -4.15
N ARG A 156 35.34 -21.47 -3.17
CA ARG A 156 36.69 -20.85 -3.21
C ARG A 156 37.73 -21.84 -2.80
N VAL A 157 38.86 -21.84 -3.49
CA VAL A 157 40.07 -22.52 -3.07
C VAL A 157 40.94 -21.50 -2.36
N ASN A 158 41.27 -21.74 -1.11
CA ASN A 158 42.21 -20.87 -0.40
C ASN A 158 43.57 -20.94 -1.11
N ASN A 159 44.01 -19.86 -1.71
CA ASN A 159 45.24 -19.81 -2.49
C ASN A 159 46.50 -20.05 -1.60
N LEU A 160 46.39 -19.90 -0.28
CA LEU A 160 47.46 -20.09 0.68
C LEU A 160 47.57 -21.55 1.19
N THR A 161 46.42 -22.19 1.46
CA THR A 161 46.38 -23.54 2.02
C THR A 161 45.99 -24.62 1.00
N GLN A 162 45.52 -24.24 -0.21
CA GLN A 162 44.94 -25.11 -1.24
C GLN A 162 43.75 -25.98 -0.74
N ASP A 163 43.21 -25.68 0.43
CA ASP A 163 42.05 -26.35 0.96
C ASP A 163 40.78 -25.81 0.31
N ARG A 164 39.82 -26.70 0.04
CA ARG A 164 38.47 -26.29 -0.40
C ARG A 164 37.71 -25.72 0.79
N GLU A 165 37.47 -24.42 0.76
CA GLU A 165 36.58 -23.76 1.73
C GLU A 165 35.13 -24.10 1.41
N ALA A 166 34.26 -23.94 2.43
CA ALA A 166 32.81 -24.07 2.23
C ALA A 166 32.33 -23.06 1.17
N PRO A 167 31.27 -23.41 0.42
CA PRO A 167 30.75 -22.50 -0.63
C PRO A 167 30.43 -21.12 -0.05
N GLN A 168 31.15 -20.10 -0.52
CA GLN A 168 30.94 -18.72 -0.09
C GLN A 168 29.95 -18.02 -1.02
N ILE A 169 29.18 -17.07 -0.47
CA ILE A 169 28.29 -16.20 -1.23
C ILE A 169 29.15 -15.22 -2.02
N ILE A 170 29.04 -15.28 -3.35
CA ILE A 170 29.81 -14.40 -4.26
C ILE A 170 28.92 -13.34 -4.90
N ARG A 171 27.60 -13.57 -4.99
CA ARG A 171 26.68 -12.68 -5.65
C ARG A 171 25.26 -12.89 -5.15
N ILE A 172 24.51 -11.79 -5.04
CA ILE A 172 23.11 -11.76 -4.68
C ILE A 172 22.37 -10.90 -5.69
N ASP A 173 21.41 -11.49 -6.38
CA ASP A 173 20.68 -10.87 -7.48
C ASP A 173 19.24 -10.62 -7.08
N TYR A 174 18.70 -9.43 -7.34
CA TYR A 174 17.30 -9.11 -7.13
C TYR A 174 16.41 -9.79 -8.18
N ASN A 175 15.49 -10.62 -7.74
CA ASN A 175 14.58 -11.38 -8.59
C ASN A 175 13.12 -10.90 -8.50
N GLY A 176 12.85 -9.86 -7.72
CA GLY A 176 11.55 -9.22 -7.59
C GLY A 176 11.16 -8.40 -8.82
N ASN A 177 10.26 -7.44 -8.65
CA ASN A 177 9.99 -6.37 -9.59
C ASN A 177 9.83 -5.04 -8.83
N GLN A 178 9.74 -3.91 -9.57
CA GLN A 178 9.62 -2.57 -8.98
C GLN A 178 8.18 -2.15 -8.70
N ALA A 179 7.20 -3.01 -9.00
CA ALA A 179 5.81 -2.63 -8.90
C ALA A 179 5.36 -2.53 -7.45
N GLU A 180 4.72 -1.43 -7.12
CA GLU A 180 4.07 -1.21 -5.84
C GLU A 180 2.69 -1.87 -5.79
N LYS A 181 2.32 -2.38 -4.62
CA LYS A 181 0.96 -2.87 -4.33
C LYS A 181 0.17 -1.75 -3.72
N GLU A 182 -0.69 -1.14 -4.50
CA GLU A 182 -1.53 -0.05 -4.04
C GLU A 182 -2.80 -0.56 -3.37
N MET A 183 -3.27 0.19 -2.36
CA MET A 183 -4.54 -0.07 -1.68
C MET A 183 -5.37 1.21 -1.65
N GLU A 184 -6.62 1.12 -2.08
CA GLU A 184 -7.55 2.24 -2.04
C GLU A 184 -8.00 2.48 -0.60
N ILE A 185 -7.68 3.68 -0.07
CA ILE A 185 -7.98 4.11 1.30
C ILE A 185 -9.14 5.11 1.37
N TYR A 186 -9.53 5.67 0.26
CA TYR A 186 -10.71 6.53 0.04
C TYR A 186 -10.98 6.59 -1.45
N ASN A 187 -12.16 7.08 -1.85
CA ASN A 187 -12.56 7.16 -3.25
C ASN A 187 -11.48 7.84 -4.12
N GLY A 188 -10.82 7.05 -4.99
CA GLY A 188 -9.74 7.50 -5.88
C GLY A 188 -8.41 7.84 -5.20
N ILE A 189 -8.25 7.55 -3.89
CA ILE A 189 -7.00 7.78 -3.16
C ILE A 189 -6.35 6.43 -2.83
N TYR A 190 -5.17 6.21 -3.38
CA TYR A 190 -4.39 5.00 -3.21
C TYR A 190 -3.14 5.26 -2.35
N ILE A 191 -2.67 4.22 -1.70
CA ILE A 191 -1.41 4.23 -0.95
C ILE A 191 -0.65 2.94 -1.24
N PRO A 192 0.67 3.01 -1.53
CA PRO A 192 1.49 1.82 -1.64
C PRO A 192 1.66 1.13 -0.29
N THR A 193 1.58 -0.20 -0.29
CA THR A 193 1.62 -1.04 0.91
C THR A 193 2.83 -1.96 1.00
N ASN A 194 3.76 -1.86 0.04
CA ASN A 194 5.01 -2.60 0.01
C ASN A 194 6.17 -1.68 -0.38
N TYR A 195 7.38 -2.16 -0.17
CA TYR A 195 8.63 -1.56 -0.62
C TYR A 195 9.38 -2.60 -1.46
N PRO A 196 9.60 -2.35 -2.77
CA PRO A 196 10.42 -3.23 -3.59
C PRO A 196 11.85 -3.31 -3.05
N GLY A 197 12.43 -4.52 -3.08
CA GLY A 197 13.76 -4.75 -2.50
C GLY A 197 14.89 -3.99 -3.20
N ASN A 198 14.72 -3.69 -4.48
CA ASN A 198 15.68 -2.87 -5.21
C ASN A 198 15.78 -1.43 -4.67
N GLU A 199 14.75 -0.90 -4.02
CA GLU A 199 14.78 0.42 -3.39
C GLU A 199 15.40 0.40 -1.98
N VAL A 200 15.20 -0.70 -1.26
CA VAL A 200 15.63 -0.82 0.14
C VAL A 200 17.09 -1.21 0.25
N PHE A 201 17.53 -2.20 -0.56
CA PHE A 201 18.84 -2.83 -0.40
C PHE A 201 19.93 -2.28 -1.30
N PHE A 202 19.63 -1.29 -2.16
CA PHE A 202 20.62 -0.57 -2.96
C PHE A 202 20.93 0.79 -2.34
N SER A 203 22.20 1.08 -2.10
CA SER A 203 22.68 2.29 -1.43
C SER A 203 23.21 3.34 -2.38
N GLN A 204 23.67 2.93 -3.55
CA GLN A 204 24.27 3.81 -4.58
C GLN A 204 23.45 3.81 -5.86
N ASN A 205 23.58 4.90 -6.62
CA ASN A 205 22.98 5.01 -7.93
C ASN A 205 23.51 3.92 -8.86
N HIS A 206 22.61 3.24 -9.54
CA HIS A 206 22.94 2.27 -10.57
C HIS A 206 23.43 3.00 -11.82
N HIS A 207 24.56 2.59 -12.37
CA HIS A 207 25.16 3.22 -13.52
C HIS A 207 25.50 2.16 -14.58
N ILE A 208 24.94 2.31 -15.76
CA ILE A 208 25.19 1.44 -16.92
C ILE A 208 25.89 2.26 -17.99
N ILE A 209 27.08 1.85 -18.40
CA ILE A 209 27.84 2.46 -19.48
C ILE A 209 27.94 1.44 -20.61
N SER A 210 27.37 1.77 -21.76
CA SER A 210 27.54 0.95 -22.95
C SER A 210 28.99 1.05 -23.47
N SER A 211 29.51 -0.02 -24.01
CA SER A 211 30.77 -0.04 -24.74
C SER A 211 30.61 0.13 -26.26
N THR A 212 29.36 0.20 -26.75
CA THR A 212 29.08 0.33 -28.19
C THR A 212 29.20 1.78 -28.64
N ASN A 213 29.99 2.00 -29.70
CA ASN A 213 30.11 3.33 -30.30
C ASN A 213 28.84 3.70 -31.06
N ILE A 214 28.24 4.83 -30.67
CA ILE A 214 26.94 5.30 -31.20
C ILE A 214 27.05 6.31 -32.34
N ASN A 215 28.25 6.50 -32.90
CA ASN A 215 28.44 7.42 -34.06
C ASN A 215 27.59 6.98 -35.23
N GLY A 216 26.72 7.88 -35.70
CA GLY A 216 25.83 7.61 -36.83
C GLY A 216 24.67 6.68 -36.51
N PHE A 217 24.40 6.39 -35.24
CA PHE A 217 23.22 5.63 -34.86
C PHE A 217 21.95 6.41 -35.16
N ILE A 218 21.00 5.72 -35.81
CA ILE A 218 19.69 6.28 -36.15
C ILE A 218 18.64 5.20 -35.91
N VAL A 219 17.55 5.54 -35.23
CA VAL A 219 16.38 4.67 -35.04
C VAL A 219 15.72 4.40 -36.40
N LYS A 220 15.53 3.12 -36.73
CA LYS A 220 15.01 2.68 -38.06
C LYS A 220 13.49 2.75 -38.15
N GLU A 221 12.80 2.43 -37.06
CA GLU A 221 11.35 2.33 -37.00
C GLU A 221 10.82 2.95 -35.71
N ASN A 222 9.55 3.37 -35.73
CA ASN A 222 8.90 3.88 -34.52
C ASN A 222 8.80 2.74 -33.50
N THR A 223 9.29 2.96 -32.30
CA THR A 223 9.36 1.96 -31.25
C THR A 223 9.19 2.57 -29.87
N LYS A 224 9.10 1.70 -28.86
CA LYS A 224 8.99 2.07 -27.45
C LYS A 224 10.07 1.34 -26.65
N ILE A 225 10.69 2.06 -25.77
CA ILE A 225 11.55 1.51 -24.74
C ILE A 225 10.93 1.79 -23.36
N TYR A 226 11.20 0.96 -22.42
CA TYR A 226 10.70 1.11 -21.03
C TYR A 226 11.90 1.17 -20.10
N ILE A 227 11.96 2.24 -19.30
CA ILE A 227 12.95 2.40 -18.23
C ILE A 227 12.17 2.61 -16.94
N ASP A 228 12.38 1.73 -15.96
CA ASP A 228 11.67 1.74 -14.67
C ASP A 228 10.16 1.87 -14.80
N ASN A 229 9.58 1.07 -15.72
CA ASN A 229 8.17 1.06 -16.10
C ASN A 229 7.64 2.34 -16.78
N VAL A 230 8.50 3.31 -17.07
CA VAL A 230 8.14 4.51 -17.83
C VAL A 230 8.31 4.26 -19.32
N GLU A 231 7.25 4.45 -20.09
CA GLU A 231 7.27 4.34 -21.54
C GLU A 231 7.94 5.57 -22.18
N ILE A 232 8.92 5.33 -23.05
CA ILE A 232 9.61 6.34 -23.83
C ILE A 232 9.45 6.02 -25.31
N ALA A 233 8.72 6.86 -26.04
CA ALA A 233 8.46 6.68 -27.46
C ALA A 233 9.62 7.20 -28.31
N LEU A 234 10.18 6.35 -29.16
CA LEU A 234 11.22 6.69 -30.13
C LEU A 234 10.62 6.71 -31.54
N VAL A 235 11.05 7.67 -32.34
CA VAL A 235 10.56 7.86 -33.71
C VAL A 235 11.66 7.52 -34.70
N ALA A 236 11.27 6.96 -35.85
CA ALA A 236 12.22 6.71 -36.94
C ALA A 236 12.97 8.00 -37.34
N GLY A 237 14.29 7.94 -37.37
CA GLY A 237 15.15 9.10 -37.60
C GLY A 237 15.78 9.70 -36.33
N ASP A 238 15.34 9.30 -35.13
CA ASP A 238 15.97 9.76 -33.88
C ASP A 238 17.44 9.33 -33.85
N THR A 239 18.29 10.26 -33.47
CA THR A 239 19.72 10.01 -33.22
C THR A 239 19.93 9.57 -31.76
N ALA A 240 21.15 9.09 -31.45
CA ALA A 240 21.50 8.79 -30.06
C ALA A 240 21.36 10.00 -29.11
N SER A 241 21.59 11.22 -29.61
CA SER A 241 21.37 12.43 -28.83
C SER A 241 19.89 12.71 -28.56
N ASP A 242 19.01 12.39 -29.51
CA ASP A 242 17.57 12.55 -29.34
C ASP A 242 17.04 11.53 -28.34
N ILE A 243 17.57 10.29 -28.34
CA ILE A 243 17.25 9.27 -27.35
C ILE A 243 17.64 9.72 -25.94
N ILE A 244 18.86 10.26 -25.77
CA ILE A 244 19.33 10.81 -24.49
C ILE A 244 18.40 11.94 -24.02
N ALA A 245 18.01 12.85 -24.91
CA ALA A 245 17.09 13.94 -24.59
C ALA A 245 15.71 13.39 -24.14
N LYS A 246 15.14 12.43 -24.88
CA LYS A 246 13.85 11.81 -24.56
C LYS A 246 13.88 11.04 -23.23
N ILE A 247 14.98 10.36 -22.92
CA ILE A 247 15.16 9.69 -21.62
C ILE A 247 15.14 10.75 -20.50
N ASN A 248 15.88 11.84 -20.65
CA ASN A 248 15.99 12.90 -19.65
C ASN A 248 14.71 13.75 -19.52
N GLU A 249 13.89 13.85 -20.56
CA GLU A 249 12.58 14.51 -20.53
C GLU A 249 11.48 13.61 -19.97
N SER A 250 11.72 12.29 -19.87
CA SER A 250 10.75 11.35 -19.32
C SER A 250 10.61 11.50 -17.81
N SER A 251 9.57 10.88 -17.24
CA SER A 251 9.40 10.79 -15.78
C SER A 251 10.20 9.65 -15.14
N ALA A 252 11.01 8.93 -15.89
CA ALA A 252 11.84 7.85 -15.35
C ALA A 252 12.89 8.43 -14.39
N PRO A 253 13.15 7.80 -13.24
CA PRO A 253 14.12 8.28 -12.25
C PRO A 253 15.57 8.00 -12.68
N VAL A 254 15.90 8.30 -13.92
CA VAL A 254 17.20 8.09 -14.53
C VAL A 254 17.68 9.32 -15.28
N GLU A 255 18.98 9.44 -15.44
CA GLU A 255 19.65 10.44 -16.26
C GLU A 255 20.52 9.74 -17.31
N ALA A 256 20.31 10.04 -18.58
CA ALA A 256 21.14 9.55 -19.68
C ALA A 256 22.15 10.62 -20.10
N SER A 257 23.35 10.20 -20.42
CA SER A 257 24.43 11.07 -20.87
C SER A 257 25.30 10.42 -21.93
N LEU A 258 26.04 11.24 -22.66
CA LEU A 258 27.04 10.76 -23.62
C LEU A 258 28.39 10.55 -22.91
N ASN A 259 28.84 9.30 -22.86
CA ASN A 259 30.23 9.01 -22.47
C ASN A 259 31.20 9.41 -23.61
N ARG A 260 31.90 10.50 -23.46
CA ARG A 260 32.78 11.06 -24.49
C ARG A 260 34.03 10.21 -24.73
N ILE A 261 34.45 9.37 -23.79
CA ILE A 261 35.65 8.53 -23.91
C ILE A 261 35.35 7.35 -24.85
N LEU A 262 34.25 6.67 -24.61
CA LEU A 262 33.83 5.50 -25.41
C LEU A 262 32.90 5.88 -26.57
N ASN A 263 32.45 7.14 -26.62
CA ASN A 263 31.41 7.61 -27.52
C ASN A 263 30.16 6.71 -27.47
N SER A 264 29.69 6.44 -26.27
CA SER A 264 28.61 5.53 -25.95
C SER A 264 27.57 6.18 -25.05
N ILE A 265 26.40 5.56 -24.89
CA ILE A 265 25.39 6.01 -23.92
C ILE A 265 25.75 5.51 -22.53
N ALA A 266 25.63 6.40 -21.55
CA ALA A 266 25.66 6.09 -20.14
C ALA A 266 24.31 6.45 -19.52
N ILE A 267 23.74 5.57 -18.71
CA ILE A 267 22.48 5.78 -17.99
C ILE A 267 22.76 5.58 -16.51
N GLN A 268 22.36 6.53 -15.68
CA GLN A 268 22.46 6.42 -14.23
C GLN A 268 21.12 6.74 -13.57
N THR A 269 20.86 6.13 -12.42
CA THR A 269 19.68 6.47 -11.63
C THR A 269 19.86 7.78 -10.89
N THR A 270 18.77 8.54 -10.72
CA THR A 270 18.77 9.78 -9.92
C THR A 270 18.59 9.50 -8.43
N THR A 271 18.05 8.33 -8.09
CA THR A 271 17.92 7.80 -6.73
C THR A 271 18.50 6.40 -6.66
N PRO A 272 19.05 5.95 -5.51
CA PRO A 272 19.59 4.60 -5.38
C PRO A 272 18.55 3.53 -5.64
N HIS A 273 18.63 2.86 -6.77
CA HIS A 273 17.85 1.69 -7.14
C HIS A 273 18.48 0.99 -8.35
N GLN A 274 18.06 -0.23 -8.62
CA GLN A 274 18.53 -1.00 -9.78
C GLN A 274 17.68 -0.65 -11.01
N ILE A 275 18.32 -0.26 -12.11
CA ILE A 275 17.63 0.12 -13.36
C ILE A 275 16.97 -1.10 -14.00
N TRP A 276 15.72 -0.95 -14.41
CA TRP A 276 14.95 -1.93 -15.19
C TRP A 276 14.76 -1.41 -16.60
N ILE A 277 15.42 -2.04 -17.57
CA ILE A 277 15.36 -1.62 -18.97
C ILE A 277 14.80 -2.75 -19.81
N THR A 278 13.77 -2.45 -20.61
CA THR A 278 13.19 -3.35 -21.60
C THR A 278 12.88 -2.62 -22.88
N GLU A 279 12.78 -3.35 -23.99
CA GLU A 279 12.27 -2.84 -25.26
C GLU A 279 11.21 -3.80 -25.79
N GLU A 280 10.25 -3.26 -26.53
CA GLU A 280 9.17 -4.03 -27.11
C GLU A 280 9.17 -3.86 -28.64
N GLY A 281 9.37 -4.98 -29.34
CA GLY A 281 9.29 -5.01 -30.80
C GLY A 281 10.44 -4.31 -31.53
N SER A 282 11.54 -4.01 -30.87
CA SER A 282 12.71 -3.33 -31.47
C SER A 282 14.04 -3.90 -30.99
N THR A 283 15.13 -3.44 -31.60
CA THR A 283 16.50 -3.77 -31.22
C THR A 283 17.33 -2.53 -30.86
N VAL A 284 16.70 -1.41 -30.57
CA VAL A 284 17.36 -0.12 -30.33
C VAL A 284 18.31 -0.20 -29.13
N LEU A 285 17.87 -0.73 -28.01
CA LEU A 285 18.71 -0.85 -26.81
C LEU A 285 19.81 -1.90 -26.98
N GLN A 286 19.56 -2.93 -27.80
CA GLN A 286 20.57 -3.92 -28.18
C GLN A 286 21.62 -3.31 -29.11
N ASP A 287 21.18 -2.58 -30.14
CA ASP A 287 22.08 -1.90 -31.09
C ASP A 287 22.94 -0.83 -30.39
N LEU A 288 22.38 -0.21 -29.35
CA LEU A 288 23.11 0.71 -28.45
C LEU A 288 24.02 -0.04 -27.45
N GLY A 289 23.97 -1.36 -27.39
CA GLY A 289 24.79 -2.18 -26.51
C GLY A 289 24.45 -2.02 -25.02
N ILE A 290 23.21 -1.67 -24.69
CA ILE A 290 22.74 -1.54 -23.30
C ILE A 290 22.22 -2.88 -22.79
N ILE A 291 21.40 -3.59 -23.61
CA ILE A 291 20.86 -4.88 -23.25
C ILE A 291 21.40 -6.00 -24.14
N THR A 292 21.21 -7.26 -23.72
CA THR A 292 21.66 -8.43 -24.49
C THR A 292 20.79 -8.64 -25.74
N THR A 293 21.27 -9.43 -26.70
CA THR A 293 20.53 -9.76 -27.91
C THR A 293 19.30 -10.60 -27.62
N ASN A 294 18.25 -10.50 -28.47
CA ASN A 294 16.94 -11.15 -28.33
C ASN A 294 16.95 -12.67 -28.13
N ASN A 295 18.06 -13.34 -28.42
CA ASN A 295 18.21 -14.78 -28.21
C ASN A 295 18.57 -15.16 -26.76
N ASP A 296 18.87 -14.18 -25.92
CA ASP A 296 19.17 -14.38 -24.51
C ASP A 296 17.87 -14.23 -23.71
N THR A 297 17.47 -15.30 -23.03
CA THR A 297 16.24 -15.35 -22.22
C THR A 297 16.33 -14.56 -20.89
N LYS A 298 17.33 -13.68 -20.75
CA LYS A 298 17.51 -12.89 -19.56
C LYS A 298 16.47 -11.77 -19.48
N SER A 299 15.76 -11.73 -18.38
CA SER A 299 14.83 -10.63 -18.04
C SER A 299 15.54 -9.57 -17.20
N PRO A 300 15.03 -8.33 -17.14
CA PRO A 300 15.57 -7.35 -16.21
C PRO A 300 15.64 -7.89 -14.78
N PRO A 301 16.65 -7.53 -14.03
CA PRO A 301 17.76 -6.63 -14.32
C PRO A 301 18.97 -7.32 -14.99
N TYR A 302 18.86 -8.60 -15.36
CA TYR A 302 19.98 -9.41 -15.86
C TYR A 302 20.19 -9.33 -17.38
N ASN A 303 19.30 -8.64 -18.06
CA ASN A 303 19.35 -8.47 -19.50
C ASN A 303 20.38 -7.42 -19.99
N ILE A 304 21.22 -6.90 -19.11
CA ILE A 304 22.28 -5.96 -19.48
C ILE A 304 23.33 -6.66 -20.32
N ALA A 305 23.80 -5.98 -21.37
CA ALA A 305 24.82 -6.50 -22.28
C ALA A 305 26.13 -6.80 -21.53
N GLY A 306 26.71 -7.97 -21.79
CA GLY A 306 27.89 -8.42 -21.05
C GLY A 306 29.17 -7.58 -21.29
N ASN A 307 29.17 -6.76 -22.35
CA ASN A 307 30.22 -5.80 -22.67
C ASN A 307 29.96 -4.38 -22.09
N SER A 308 28.81 -4.15 -21.46
CA SER A 308 28.53 -2.90 -20.75
C SER A 308 29.15 -2.91 -19.37
N GLU A 309 29.68 -1.77 -18.96
CA GLU A 309 30.16 -1.57 -17.58
C GLU A 309 28.97 -1.23 -16.69
N VAL A 310 28.70 -2.10 -15.72
CA VAL A 310 27.64 -1.89 -14.73
C VAL A 310 28.27 -1.57 -13.39
N ARG A 311 27.96 -0.42 -12.83
CA ARG A 311 28.34 -0.03 -11.47
C ARG A 311 27.06 0.09 -10.66
N SER A 312 26.88 -0.81 -9.72
CA SER A 312 25.77 -0.83 -8.78
C SER A 312 26.31 -1.37 -7.47
N ARG A 313 25.88 -0.79 -6.36
CA ARG A 313 26.24 -1.31 -5.06
C ARG A 313 25.01 -1.48 -4.21
N SER A 314 24.82 -2.72 -3.86
CA SER A 314 23.86 -3.12 -2.84
C SER A 314 24.54 -3.27 -1.48
N ILE A 315 23.74 -3.30 -0.43
CA ILE A 315 24.21 -3.68 0.92
C ILE A 315 24.96 -5.02 0.88
N PHE A 316 24.52 -5.94 0.03
CA PHE A 316 25.12 -7.26 -0.12
C PHE A 316 26.51 -7.17 -0.75
N ASP A 317 26.66 -6.39 -1.84
CA ASP A 317 27.95 -6.21 -2.51
C ASP A 317 28.96 -5.56 -1.57
N THR A 318 28.51 -4.58 -0.78
CA THR A 318 29.36 -3.93 0.24
C THR A 318 29.86 -4.91 1.28
N LEU A 319 29.00 -5.82 1.78
CA LEU A 319 29.40 -6.80 2.79
C LEU A 319 30.25 -7.94 2.20
N ILE A 320 30.00 -8.35 0.96
CA ILE A 320 30.84 -9.33 0.24
C ILE A 320 32.24 -8.75 0.05
N GLU A 321 32.35 -7.52 -0.45
CA GLU A 321 33.65 -6.85 -0.64
C GLU A 321 34.38 -6.61 0.70
N LEU A 322 33.64 -6.23 1.75
CA LEU A 322 34.20 -6.05 3.08
C LEU A 322 34.79 -7.37 3.60
N ARG A 323 34.05 -8.46 3.49
CA ARG A 323 34.53 -9.80 3.87
C ARG A 323 35.82 -10.15 3.12
N ASP A 324 35.80 -9.99 1.80
CA ASP A 324 36.93 -10.33 0.94
C ASP A 324 38.15 -9.45 1.26
N ASN A 325 37.97 -8.14 1.51
CA ASN A 325 39.05 -7.24 1.93
C ASN A 325 39.63 -7.59 3.31
N LEU A 326 38.80 -8.10 4.24
CA LEU A 326 39.25 -8.60 5.54
C LEU A 326 40.08 -9.89 5.40
N GLU A 327 39.64 -10.83 4.55
CA GLU A 327 40.37 -12.08 4.27
C GLU A 327 41.72 -11.80 3.61
N GLU A 328 41.78 -10.80 2.71
CA GLU A 328 42.99 -10.39 1.99
C GLU A 328 43.84 -9.35 2.75
N ASN A 329 43.43 -8.95 3.96
CA ASN A 329 44.11 -7.96 4.81
C ASN A 329 44.35 -6.58 4.12
N ARG A 330 43.36 -6.09 3.38
CA ARG A 330 43.41 -4.78 2.69
C ARG A 330 42.86 -3.64 3.56
N GLU A 331 43.64 -3.23 4.57
CA GLU A 331 43.22 -2.26 5.61
C GLU A 331 42.72 -0.93 5.05
N GLU A 332 43.35 -0.39 4.02
CA GLU A 332 43.00 0.92 3.42
C GLU A 332 41.58 0.92 2.85
N LEU A 333 41.15 -0.20 2.25
CA LEU A 333 39.81 -0.35 1.68
C LEU A 333 38.75 -0.55 2.75
N ILE A 334 39.08 -1.25 3.83
CA ILE A 334 38.17 -1.51 4.95
C ILE A 334 37.81 -0.20 5.66
N GLY A 335 38.83 0.62 6.01
CA GLY A 335 38.67 1.83 6.80
C GLY A 335 38.05 3.01 6.06
N SER A 336 38.29 3.12 4.74
CA SER A 336 37.81 4.25 3.95
C SER A 336 36.51 3.93 3.20
N ARG A 337 36.56 2.96 2.31
CA ARG A 337 35.49 2.68 1.37
C ARG A 337 34.35 1.88 1.98
N SER A 338 34.66 0.71 2.59
CA SER A 338 33.60 -0.16 3.11
C SER A 338 32.80 0.50 4.24
N LEU A 339 33.47 1.33 5.08
CA LEU A 339 32.77 2.07 6.13
C LEU A 339 31.81 3.11 5.56
N ALA A 340 32.23 3.86 4.54
CA ALA A 340 31.38 4.86 3.89
C ALA A 340 30.16 4.20 3.21
N GLU A 341 30.34 3.05 2.56
CA GLU A 341 29.25 2.32 1.89
C GLU A 341 28.25 1.72 2.88
N ILE A 342 28.71 1.27 4.07
CA ILE A 342 27.82 0.83 5.15
C ILE A 342 27.01 2.02 5.68
N ASP A 343 27.63 3.21 5.83
CA ASP A 343 26.93 4.41 6.26
C ASP A 343 25.87 4.87 5.24
N GLU A 344 26.14 4.77 3.95
CA GLU A 344 25.15 5.01 2.90
C GLU A 344 23.98 4.02 2.99
N SER A 345 24.30 2.74 3.22
CA SER A 345 23.27 1.69 3.41
C SER A 345 22.41 1.95 4.64
N LEU A 346 23.00 2.33 5.77
CA LEU A 346 22.29 2.74 6.99
C LEU A 346 21.36 3.94 6.72
N ASN A 347 21.86 4.98 6.05
CA ASN A 347 21.07 6.15 5.70
C ASN A 347 19.90 5.80 4.79
N ARG A 348 20.09 4.88 3.85
CA ARG A 348 19.00 4.40 2.97
C ARG A 348 17.90 3.71 3.75
N VAL A 349 18.25 2.78 4.65
CA VAL A 349 17.28 2.10 5.51
C VAL A 349 16.55 3.08 6.41
N LEU A 350 17.24 4.05 7.02
CA LEU A 350 16.65 5.10 7.84
C LEU A 350 15.67 5.96 7.04
N THR A 351 16.01 6.34 5.81
CA THR A 351 15.12 7.10 4.93
C THR A 351 13.86 6.30 4.59
N THR A 352 14.00 4.99 4.32
CA THR A 352 12.86 4.11 4.06
C THR A 352 11.96 3.97 5.29
N ILE A 353 12.52 3.84 6.49
CA ILE A 353 11.75 3.82 7.76
C ILE A 353 11.01 5.14 7.97
N ALA A 354 11.65 6.27 7.68
CA ALA A 354 11.03 7.60 7.81
C ALA A 354 9.85 7.77 6.82
N ASP A 355 9.99 7.33 5.57
CA ASP A 355 8.90 7.35 4.57
C ASP A 355 7.74 6.44 5.01
N LEU A 356 8.06 5.26 5.53
CA LEU A 356 7.07 4.34 6.09
C LEU A 356 6.29 4.99 7.23
N GLY A 357 6.97 5.65 8.17
CA GLY A 357 6.33 6.39 9.25
C GLY A 357 5.42 7.52 8.74
N ALA A 358 5.82 8.23 7.68
CA ALA A 358 4.98 9.24 7.03
C ALA A 358 3.71 8.63 6.41
N LYS A 359 3.83 7.47 5.76
CA LYS A 359 2.68 6.72 5.22
C LYS A 359 1.74 6.25 6.34
N GLU A 360 2.27 5.75 7.47
CA GLU A 360 1.46 5.37 8.62
C GLU A 360 0.69 6.56 9.21
N ASN A 361 1.33 7.70 9.41
CA ASN A 361 0.67 8.92 9.89
C ASN A 361 -0.46 9.37 8.94
N ARG A 362 -0.27 9.25 7.63
CA ARG A 362 -1.30 9.53 6.63
C ARG A 362 -2.48 8.56 6.75
N LEU A 363 -2.22 7.27 6.98
CA LEU A 363 -3.26 6.26 7.21
C LEU A 363 -4.04 6.52 8.49
N ASP A 364 -3.37 6.93 9.59
CA ASP A 364 -4.03 7.27 10.83
C ASP A 364 -4.96 8.47 10.68
N SER A 365 -4.48 9.54 10.07
CA SER A 365 -5.30 10.73 9.78
C SER A 365 -6.51 10.40 8.88
N SER A 366 -6.33 9.50 7.90
CA SER A 366 -7.42 9.04 7.04
C SER A 366 -8.43 8.19 7.80
N TYR A 367 -7.96 7.31 8.69
CA TYR A 367 -8.81 6.48 9.55
C TYR A 367 -9.68 7.34 10.47
N GLU A 368 -9.10 8.31 11.15
CA GLU A 368 -9.83 9.22 12.06
C GLU A 368 -10.90 10.02 11.30
N ARG A 369 -10.55 10.58 10.16
CA ARG A 369 -11.49 11.33 9.30
C ARG A 369 -12.66 10.46 8.85
N ILE A 370 -12.39 9.27 8.30
CA ILE A 370 -13.43 8.37 7.78
C ILE A 370 -14.29 7.83 8.93
N SER A 371 -13.68 7.50 10.08
CA SER A 371 -14.41 7.04 11.26
C SER A 371 -15.40 8.10 11.78
N LYS A 372 -14.98 9.37 11.77
CA LYS A 372 -15.87 10.49 12.10
C LYS A 372 -17.00 10.62 11.07
N GLU A 373 -16.70 10.54 9.78
CA GLU A 373 -17.69 10.62 8.70
C GLU A 373 -18.74 9.49 8.82
N VAL A 374 -18.31 8.27 9.14
CA VAL A 374 -19.22 7.14 9.43
C VAL A 374 -20.13 7.44 10.63
N MET A 375 -19.59 8.05 11.68
CA MET A 375 -20.36 8.41 12.86
C MET A 375 -21.40 9.47 12.54
N ASP A 376 -21.01 10.54 11.85
CA ASP A 376 -21.89 11.63 11.43
C ASP A 376 -23.02 11.11 10.51
N MET A 377 -22.70 10.22 9.55
CA MET A 377 -23.70 9.60 8.69
C MET A 377 -24.67 8.70 9.44
N LYS A 378 -24.19 7.94 10.44
CA LYS A 378 -25.07 7.12 11.29
C LYS A 378 -26.00 7.98 12.14
N ASP A 379 -25.50 9.08 12.69
CA ASP A 379 -26.31 10.03 13.46
C ASP A 379 -27.38 10.69 12.57
N ASP A 380 -27.02 11.02 11.33
CA ASP A 380 -28.00 11.52 10.35
C ASP A 380 -29.02 10.45 9.96
N MET A 381 -28.63 9.19 9.79
CA MET A 381 -29.53 8.08 9.50
C MET A 381 -30.54 7.89 10.64
N VAL A 382 -30.11 7.99 11.90
CA VAL A 382 -30.98 7.92 13.09
C VAL A 382 -32.08 8.98 13.03
N LYS A 383 -31.81 10.20 12.59
CA LYS A 383 -32.83 11.25 12.45
C LYS A 383 -33.98 10.89 11.50
N TYR A 384 -33.69 10.07 10.47
CA TYR A 384 -34.71 9.60 9.52
C TYR A 384 -35.38 8.30 10.02
N THR A 385 -34.63 7.39 10.64
CA THR A 385 -35.11 6.04 10.94
C THR A 385 -35.74 5.87 12.33
N ASP A 386 -35.26 6.65 13.32
CA ASP A 386 -35.58 6.41 14.70
C ASP A 386 -36.78 7.27 15.19
N LEU A 387 -37.48 6.75 16.15
CA LEU A 387 -38.60 7.38 16.79
C LEU A 387 -38.13 8.16 18.03
N ASP A 388 -38.60 9.38 18.17
CA ASP A 388 -38.47 10.07 19.45
C ASP A 388 -39.36 9.34 20.47
N VAL A 389 -38.72 8.48 21.28
CA VAL A 389 -39.42 7.60 22.24
C VAL A 389 -40.20 8.43 23.28
N THR A 390 -39.64 9.58 23.71
CA THR A 390 -40.28 10.46 24.68
C THR A 390 -41.57 11.03 24.12
N LYS A 391 -41.53 11.54 22.90
CA LYS A 391 -42.68 12.07 22.18
C LYS A 391 -43.72 10.95 21.89
N ALA A 392 -43.23 9.77 21.47
CA ALA A 392 -44.10 8.63 21.16
C ALA A 392 -44.88 8.11 22.37
N ILE A 393 -44.22 8.05 23.54
CA ILE A 393 -44.88 7.67 24.81
C ILE A 393 -45.92 8.73 25.20
N THR A 394 -45.60 10.02 25.05
CA THR A 394 -46.53 11.11 25.32
C THR A 394 -47.75 11.05 24.38
N ASP A 395 -47.53 10.85 23.08
CA ASP A 395 -48.56 10.73 22.07
C ASP A 395 -49.41 9.47 22.30
N LEU A 396 -48.79 8.35 22.73
CA LEU A 396 -49.49 7.13 23.10
C LEU A 396 -50.44 7.32 24.31
N ASN A 397 -49.95 8.01 25.33
CA ASN A 397 -50.76 8.32 26.52
C ASN A 397 -51.93 9.24 26.17
N MET A 398 -51.71 10.27 25.33
CA MET A 398 -52.78 11.15 24.86
C MET A 398 -53.79 10.41 23.98
N ALA A 399 -53.33 9.56 23.06
CA ALA A 399 -54.21 8.78 22.21
C ALA A 399 -55.05 7.75 23.02
N SER A 400 -54.43 7.13 24.04
CA SER A 400 -55.12 6.21 24.95
C SER A 400 -56.18 6.93 25.78
N LEU A 401 -55.87 8.13 26.30
CA LEU A 401 -56.85 8.94 27.03
C LEU A 401 -57.99 9.38 26.11
N ALA A 402 -57.69 9.85 24.90
CA ALA A 402 -58.69 10.26 23.90
C ALA A 402 -59.61 9.09 23.52
N TYR A 403 -59.05 7.88 23.35
CA TYR A 403 -59.79 6.64 23.09
C TYR A 403 -60.75 6.31 24.23
N GLN A 404 -60.28 6.32 25.50
CA GLN A 404 -61.12 6.10 26.69
C GLN A 404 -62.23 7.12 26.81
N VAL A 405 -61.95 8.40 26.59
CA VAL A 405 -62.98 9.47 26.59
C VAL A 405 -64.02 9.26 25.49
N SER A 406 -63.56 8.93 24.27
CA SER A 406 -64.47 8.65 23.14
C SER A 406 -65.43 7.48 23.42
N LEU A 407 -64.89 6.39 24.00
CA LEU A 407 -65.71 5.23 24.45
C LEU A 407 -66.71 5.66 25.53
N GLY A 408 -66.29 6.43 26.54
CA GLY A 408 -67.20 6.89 27.61
C GLY A 408 -68.34 7.81 27.11
N VAL A 409 -68.01 8.71 26.14
CA VAL A 409 -69.01 9.57 25.49
C VAL A 409 -69.94 8.76 24.63
N SER A 410 -69.49 7.77 23.87
CA SER A 410 -70.30 6.87 23.06
C SER A 410 -71.28 6.10 23.92
N ALA A 411 -70.83 5.56 25.06
CA ALA A 411 -71.67 4.83 26.01
C ALA A 411 -72.83 5.70 26.57
N ARG A 412 -72.53 6.98 26.90
CA ARG A 412 -73.53 7.92 27.38
C ARG A 412 -74.58 8.27 26.33
N ILE A 413 -74.19 8.48 25.09
CA ILE A 413 -75.09 8.78 23.97
C ILE A 413 -75.99 7.58 23.69
N MET A 414 -75.49 6.33 23.75
CA MET A 414 -76.29 5.13 23.59
C MET A 414 -77.32 4.97 24.68
N GLN A 415 -77.05 5.31 25.94
CA GLN A 415 -77.98 5.27 27.05
C GLN A 415 -79.15 6.24 26.86
N THR A 416 -78.88 7.47 26.37
CA THR A 416 -79.98 8.43 26.11
C THR A 416 -80.84 8.04 24.94
N THR A 417 -80.32 7.39 23.90
CA THR A 417 -81.12 6.89 22.75
C THR A 417 -82.01 5.69 23.12
N LEU A 418 -81.59 4.81 24.03
CA LEU A 418 -82.33 3.69 24.53
C LEU A 418 -83.51 4.18 25.41
N LEU A 419 -83.34 5.20 26.24
CA LEU A 419 -84.38 5.81 27.05
C LEU A 419 -85.44 6.57 26.22
N ASP A 420 -85.01 7.20 25.10
CA ASP A 420 -85.98 7.85 24.17
C ASP A 420 -86.77 6.89 23.29
N PHE A 421 -86.23 5.68 23.05
CA PHE A 421 -86.93 4.61 22.31
C PHE A 421 -87.99 3.84 23.17
N LEU A 422 -87.85 3.86 24.48
CA LEU A 422 -88.71 3.20 25.45
C LEU A 422 -89.81 4.10 26.02
N LYS A 423 -89.89 5.36 25.60
CA LYS A 423 -91.01 6.26 25.83
C LYS A 423 -91.90 6.35 24.59
#